data_0543eeba9c9f41ed342f2908f8055b2f
#
_entry.id   0543eeba9c9f41ed342f2908f8055b2f
#
_cell.length_a   1.000
_cell.length_b   1.000
_cell.length_c   1.000
_cell.angle_alpha   90.00
_cell.angle_beta   90.00
_cell.angle_gamma   90.00
#
_symmetry.space_group_name_H-M   'P 1'
#
loop_
_entity.id
_entity.type
_entity.pdbx_description
1 polymer ?
#
loop_
_entity_poly.entity_id
_entity_poly.type
_entity_poly.pdbx_seq_one_letter_code
_entity_poly.pdbx_strand_id
1 'polypeptide(L)'
;MNRQVTREFYAESVPASAPIKNRYLEAVSLIERLHRRLLEVIKAEFERHGRTDITPVQALLIYNIGDDELSAGELKARGYYQGSNVSYNLKKLVQAGYVSHERSKTDRRAVRVKLTEKGQEVRRLVDRLYERQIVPIREVLGMDEEAFDRLNKALARLERFWTDQVLYRL
;
A
#
# COMPACT_ATOMS: atom_id res chain seq x y z
N MET A 1 29.57 41.43 38.64
CA MET A 1 30.36 41.28 37.41
C MET A 1 30.19 39.85 36.92
N ASN A 2 29.37 39.75 36.09
CA ASN A 2 29.02 39.15 34.81
C ASN A 2 28.56 37.69 34.87
N ARG A 3 27.24 37.55 35.11
CA ARG A 3 26.47 36.29 34.83
C ARG A 3 25.70 36.37 33.53
N GLN A 4 25.99 37.28 32.63
CA GLN A 4 25.22 37.53 31.40
C GLN A 4 25.89 37.06 30.10
N VAL A 5 27.10 36.49 30.14
CA VAL A 5 27.87 36.15 28.94
C VAL A 5 27.75 34.66 28.51
N THR A 6 27.06 33.79 29.29
CA THR A 6 27.06 32.36 29.05
C THR A 6 25.77 31.83 28.36
N ARG A 7 24.87 32.71 27.90
CA ARG A 7 23.61 32.32 27.26
C ARG A 7 23.55 32.48 25.74
N GLU A 8 24.58 33.07 25.14
CA GLU A 8 24.60 33.32 23.68
C GLU A 8 25.40 32.32 22.84
N PHE A 9 26.05 31.35 23.45
CA PHE A 9 26.93 30.43 22.72
C PHE A 9 26.30 29.04 22.32
N TYR A 10 25.04 28.79 22.64
CA TYR A 10 24.33 27.55 22.23
C TYR A 10 23.01 27.83 21.54
N ALA A 11 22.93 28.89 20.74
CA ALA A 11 21.99 28.87 19.62
C ALA A 11 22.64 28.00 18.52
N GLU A 12 22.58 26.68 18.69
CA GLU A 12 22.81 25.78 17.57
C GLU A 12 21.86 26.23 16.45
N SER A 13 22.44 26.77 15.41
CA SER A 13 21.71 27.18 14.21
C SER A 13 20.98 25.94 13.72
N VAL A 14 19.67 25.90 13.92
CA VAL A 14 18.78 24.81 13.37
C VAL A 14 19.09 24.78 11.88
N PRO A 15 19.63 23.67 11.35
CA PRO A 15 20.02 23.61 9.95
C PRO A 15 18.81 23.97 9.09
N ALA A 16 18.99 24.73 8.03
CA ALA A 16 17.93 25.18 7.12
C ALA A 16 17.05 24.01 6.57
N SER A 17 17.57 22.79 6.65
CA SER A 17 16.84 21.55 6.30
C SER A 17 15.91 21.03 7.41
N ALA A 18 16.01 21.52 8.65
CA ALA A 18 15.22 20.98 9.77
C ALA A 18 13.70 21.10 9.59
N PRO A 19 13.13 22.19 9.06
CA PRO A 19 11.69 22.28 8.82
C PRO A 19 11.19 21.24 7.81
N ILE A 20 11.90 21.04 6.70
CA ILE A 20 11.51 20.06 5.68
C ILE A 20 11.72 18.64 6.19
N LYS A 21 12.77 18.37 6.95
CA LYS A 21 13.01 17.07 7.58
C LYS A 21 11.85 16.65 8.48
N ASN A 22 11.37 17.55 9.32
CA ASN A 22 10.25 17.26 10.22
C ASN A 22 8.97 16.93 9.45
N ARG A 23 8.65 17.69 8.39
CA ARG A 23 7.50 17.42 7.53
C ARG A 23 7.63 16.10 6.77
N TYR A 24 8.83 15.79 6.32
CA TYR A 24 9.11 14.49 5.69
C TYR A 24 8.89 13.32 6.67
N LEU A 25 9.41 13.39 7.89
CA LEU A 25 9.24 12.36 8.91
C LEU A 25 7.77 12.21 9.33
N GLU A 26 7.02 13.32 9.40
CA GLU A 26 5.58 13.29 9.61
C GLU A 26 4.86 12.53 8.48
N ALA A 27 5.20 12.81 7.22
CA ALA A 27 4.64 12.10 6.06
C ALA A 27 4.96 10.60 6.09
N VAL A 28 6.20 10.20 6.38
CA VAL A 28 6.59 8.79 6.53
C VAL A 28 5.75 8.11 7.61
N SER A 29 5.63 8.73 8.78
CA SER A 29 4.81 8.20 9.89
C SER A 29 3.32 8.09 9.52
N LEU A 30 2.79 9.04 8.74
CA LEU A 30 1.42 8.97 8.23
C LEU A 30 1.22 7.80 7.27
N ILE A 31 2.14 7.59 6.31
CA ILE A 31 2.08 6.48 5.36
C ILE A 31 2.03 5.13 6.10
N GLU A 32 2.90 4.93 7.10
CA GLU A 32 2.90 3.70 7.90
C GLU A 32 1.59 3.49 8.68
N ARG A 33 1.06 4.55 9.29
CA ARG A 33 -0.20 4.49 10.03
C ARG A 33 -1.39 4.24 9.12
N LEU A 34 -1.45 4.91 7.96
CA LEU A 34 -2.51 4.73 6.96
C LEU A 34 -2.54 3.29 6.45
N HIS A 35 -1.38 2.71 6.14
CA HIS A 35 -1.33 1.32 5.72
C HIS A 35 -1.90 0.37 6.78
N ARG A 36 -1.51 0.52 8.05
CA ARG A 36 -2.07 -0.29 9.15
C ARG A 36 -3.58 -0.10 9.29
N ARG A 37 -4.08 1.15 9.24
CA ARG A 37 -5.52 1.42 9.34
C ARG A 37 -6.32 0.85 8.18
N LEU A 38 -5.78 0.90 6.96
CA LEU A 38 -6.40 0.26 5.81
C LEU A 38 -6.59 -1.25 6.04
N LEU A 39 -5.56 -1.93 6.55
CA LEU A 39 -5.66 -3.37 6.86
C LEU A 39 -6.70 -3.65 7.96
N GLU A 40 -6.79 -2.81 9.00
CA GLU A 40 -7.81 -2.93 10.05
C GLU A 40 -9.23 -2.73 9.50
N VAL A 41 -9.44 -1.76 8.61
CA VAL A 41 -10.73 -1.52 7.96
C VAL A 41 -11.15 -2.71 7.11
N ILE A 42 -10.24 -3.27 6.32
CA ILE A 42 -10.50 -4.48 5.53
C ILE A 42 -10.82 -5.67 6.44
N LYS A 43 -10.05 -5.85 7.53
CA LYS A 43 -10.31 -6.91 8.52
C LYS A 43 -11.73 -6.82 9.08
N ALA A 44 -12.12 -5.64 9.58
CA ALA A 44 -13.45 -5.42 10.13
C ALA A 44 -14.58 -5.68 9.13
N GLU A 45 -14.36 -5.35 7.84
CA GLU A 45 -15.33 -5.64 6.79
C GLU A 45 -15.50 -7.14 6.56
N PHE A 46 -14.39 -7.89 6.53
CA PHE A 46 -14.41 -9.33 6.34
C PHE A 46 -15.04 -10.05 7.53
N GLU A 47 -14.72 -9.65 8.77
CA GLU A 47 -15.34 -10.17 9.98
C GLU A 47 -16.87 -9.93 9.98
N ARG A 48 -17.33 -8.75 9.55
CA ARG A 48 -18.77 -8.44 9.41
C ARG A 48 -19.49 -9.37 8.44
N HIS A 49 -18.79 -9.88 7.44
CA HIS A 49 -19.30 -10.84 6.45
C HIS A 49 -19.01 -12.31 6.82
N GLY A 50 -18.55 -12.56 8.05
CA GLY A 50 -18.23 -13.92 8.52
C GLY A 50 -17.04 -14.56 7.82
N ARG A 51 -16.18 -13.77 7.15
CA ARG A 51 -15.00 -14.25 6.41
C ARG A 51 -13.76 -14.13 7.30
N THR A 52 -13.39 -15.24 7.94
CA THR A 52 -12.19 -15.31 8.78
C THR A 52 -11.07 -16.16 8.19
N ASP A 53 -11.31 -16.72 7.01
CA ASP A 53 -10.43 -17.64 6.29
C ASP A 53 -9.40 -16.93 5.39
N ILE A 54 -9.44 -15.59 5.34
CA ILE A 54 -8.55 -14.76 4.54
C ILE A 54 -8.02 -13.57 5.34
N THR A 55 -6.74 -13.28 5.21
CA THR A 55 -6.13 -12.12 5.87
C THR A 55 -6.33 -10.83 5.06
N PRO A 56 -6.32 -9.64 5.69
CA PRO A 56 -6.42 -8.37 4.96
C PRO A 56 -5.37 -8.19 3.88
N VAL A 57 -4.14 -8.66 4.12
CA VAL A 57 -3.05 -8.62 3.12
C VAL A 57 -3.38 -9.50 1.92
N GLN A 58 -3.96 -10.68 2.15
CA GLN A 58 -4.39 -11.58 1.08
C GLN A 58 -5.57 -10.99 0.30
N ALA A 59 -6.51 -10.34 0.98
CA ALA A 59 -7.64 -9.65 0.34
C ALA A 59 -7.16 -8.51 -0.58
N LEU A 60 -6.18 -7.70 -0.13
CA LEU A 60 -5.56 -6.68 -0.97
C LEU A 60 -4.82 -7.30 -2.17
N LEU A 61 -4.12 -8.41 -1.97
CA LEU A 61 -3.43 -9.10 -3.07
C LEU A 61 -4.44 -9.59 -4.13
N ILE A 62 -5.56 -10.17 -3.71
CA ILE A 62 -6.66 -10.55 -4.61
C ILE A 62 -7.20 -9.33 -5.35
N TYR A 63 -7.47 -8.23 -4.65
CA TYR A 63 -7.95 -7.00 -5.26
C TYR A 63 -7.00 -6.48 -6.35
N ASN A 64 -5.69 -6.53 -6.07
CA ASN A 64 -4.64 -6.06 -6.98
C ASN A 64 -4.37 -6.98 -8.18
N ILE A 65 -4.69 -8.27 -8.08
CA ILE A 65 -4.67 -9.18 -9.25
C ILE A 65 -5.72 -8.70 -10.27
N GLY A 66 -6.90 -8.32 -9.80
CA GLY A 66 -7.96 -7.82 -10.66
C GLY A 66 -8.51 -8.90 -11.60
N ASP A 67 -8.90 -8.49 -12.80
CA ASP A 67 -9.42 -9.38 -13.86
C ASP A 67 -8.31 -9.92 -14.77
N ASP A 68 -7.09 -9.47 -14.57
CA ASP A 68 -5.94 -9.80 -15.40
C ASP A 68 -5.39 -11.21 -15.09
N GLU A 69 -4.71 -11.79 -16.07
CA GLU A 69 -3.78 -12.88 -15.85
C GLU A 69 -2.38 -12.31 -15.67
N LEU A 70 -1.83 -12.42 -14.45
CA LEU A 70 -0.55 -11.84 -14.09
C LEU A 70 0.48 -12.92 -13.76
N SER A 71 1.72 -12.69 -14.14
CA SER A 71 2.84 -13.45 -13.58
C SER A 71 3.19 -12.94 -12.17
N ALA A 72 3.85 -13.77 -11.36
CA ALA A 72 4.38 -13.34 -10.07
C ALA A 72 5.38 -12.17 -10.20
N GLY A 73 6.09 -12.08 -11.34
CA GLY A 73 6.98 -10.97 -11.67
C GLY A 73 6.22 -9.67 -11.92
N GLU A 74 5.11 -9.72 -12.66
CA GLU A 74 4.26 -8.55 -12.91
C GLU A 74 3.61 -8.04 -11.62
N LEU A 75 3.18 -8.93 -10.71
CA LEU A 75 2.67 -8.55 -9.39
C LEU A 75 3.75 -7.84 -8.55
N LYS A 76 5.00 -8.31 -8.61
CA LYS A 76 6.13 -7.62 -7.95
C LYS A 76 6.41 -6.27 -8.59
N ALA A 77 6.42 -6.19 -9.93
CA ALA A 77 6.69 -4.97 -10.68
C ALA A 77 5.62 -3.89 -10.45
N ARG A 78 4.37 -4.29 -10.18
CA ARG A 78 3.30 -3.37 -9.77
C ARG A 78 3.50 -2.82 -8.34
N GLY A 79 4.60 -3.18 -7.64
CA GLY A 79 5.01 -2.57 -6.38
C GLY A 79 4.22 -2.98 -5.14
N TYR A 80 3.29 -3.93 -5.28
CA TYR A 80 2.36 -4.21 -4.19
C TYR A 80 2.97 -4.97 -3.01
N TYR A 81 4.13 -5.67 -3.17
CA TYR A 81 4.72 -6.47 -2.09
C TYR A 81 6.20 -6.83 -2.35
N GLN A 82 6.96 -7.00 -1.28
CA GLN A 82 8.29 -7.61 -1.36
C GLN A 82 8.21 -9.08 -1.77
N GLY A 83 9.14 -9.53 -2.60
CA GLY A 83 9.10 -10.78 -3.33
C GLY A 83 8.79 -12.06 -2.53
N SER A 84 9.30 -12.19 -1.31
CA SER A 84 9.04 -13.37 -0.45
C SER A 84 7.58 -13.39 0.05
N ASN A 85 7.01 -12.23 0.40
CA ASN A 85 5.63 -12.12 0.89
C ASN A 85 4.62 -12.40 -0.22
N VAL A 86 4.86 -11.94 -1.46
CA VAL A 86 3.99 -12.26 -2.61
C VAL A 86 3.94 -13.77 -2.83
N SER A 87 5.10 -14.41 -2.94
CA SER A 87 5.17 -15.86 -3.24
C SER A 87 4.51 -16.70 -2.15
N TYR A 88 4.70 -16.34 -0.87
CA TYR A 88 4.05 -17.00 0.25
C TYR A 88 2.52 -16.86 0.21
N ASN A 89 2.03 -15.63 0.06
CA ASN A 89 0.59 -15.36 0.05
C ASN A 89 -0.08 -15.94 -1.19
N LEU A 90 0.53 -15.87 -2.38
CA LEU A 90 0.01 -16.53 -3.58
C LEU A 90 -0.12 -18.04 -3.39
N LYS A 91 0.89 -18.71 -2.83
CA LYS A 91 0.83 -20.14 -2.53
C LYS A 91 -0.35 -20.46 -1.61
N LYS A 92 -0.57 -19.66 -0.56
CA LYS A 92 -1.71 -19.83 0.35
C LYS A 92 -3.05 -19.61 -0.35
N LEU A 93 -3.16 -18.59 -1.18
CA LEU A 93 -4.36 -18.28 -1.94
C LEU A 93 -4.70 -19.37 -2.99
N VAL A 94 -3.69 -19.94 -3.61
CA VAL A 94 -3.88 -21.10 -4.52
C VAL A 94 -4.36 -22.31 -3.73
N GLN A 95 -3.72 -22.64 -2.59
CA GLN A 95 -4.14 -23.76 -1.74
C GLN A 95 -5.56 -23.60 -1.20
N ALA A 96 -5.97 -22.36 -0.90
CA ALA A 96 -7.32 -22.05 -0.43
C ALA A 96 -8.36 -21.88 -1.57
N GLY A 97 -7.94 -22.02 -2.82
CA GLY A 97 -8.81 -21.97 -4.00
C GLY A 97 -9.29 -20.58 -4.40
N TYR A 98 -8.64 -19.51 -3.95
CA TYR A 98 -8.94 -18.12 -4.34
C TYR A 98 -8.28 -17.72 -5.67
N VAL A 99 -7.15 -18.33 -5.96
CA VAL A 99 -6.34 -18.06 -7.13
C VAL A 99 -6.05 -19.38 -7.82
N SER A 100 -6.25 -19.44 -9.13
CA SER A 100 -5.71 -20.49 -9.98
C SER A 100 -4.35 -20.07 -10.49
N HIS A 101 -3.45 -21.04 -10.68
CA HIS A 101 -2.22 -20.79 -11.41
C HIS A 101 -2.14 -21.77 -12.58
N GLU A 102 -1.90 -21.24 -13.75
CA GLU A 102 -1.74 -22.00 -14.96
C GLU A 102 -0.35 -21.73 -15.57
N ARG A 103 0.23 -22.75 -16.19
CA ARG A 103 1.42 -22.52 -17.01
C ARG A 103 1.00 -21.76 -18.26
N SER A 104 1.71 -20.67 -18.56
CA SER A 104 1.46 -19.92 -19.79
C SER A 104 1.53 -20.84 -21.01
N LYS A 105 0.56 -20.70 -21.89
CA LYS A 105 0.53 -21.45 -23.17
C LYS A 105 1.64 -21.02 -24.13
N THR A 106 2.12 -19.77 -23.97
CA THR A 106 3.15 -19.18 -24.83
C THR A 106 4.56 -19.28 -24.24
N ASP A 107 4.69 -19.27 -22.92
CA ASP A 107 5.98 -19.50 -22.22
C ASP A 107 5.78 -20.48 -21.07
N ARG A 108 6.20 -21.74 -21.28
CA ARG A 108 6.10 -22.82 -20.29
C ARG A 108 6.86 -22.54 -18.98
N ARG A 109 7.72 -21.51 -18.93
CA ARG A 109 8.46 -21.09 -17.73
C ARG A 109 7.71 -20.04 -16.90
N ALA A 110 6.71 -19.36 -17.50
CA ALA A 110 5.92 -18.37 -16.84
C ALA A 110 4.67 -19.00 -16.22
N VAL A 111 4.54 -18.86 -14.89
CA VAL A 111 3.31 -19.19 -14.16
C VAL A 111 2.44 -17.94 -14.13
N ARG A 112 1.24 -18.03 -14.65
CA ARG A 112 0.24 -16.97 -14.59
C ARG A 112 -0.77 -17.28 -13.49
N VAL A 113 -1.17 -16.24 -12.78
CA VAL A 113 -2.17 -16.28 -11.72
C VAL A 113 -3.43 -15.55 -12.18
N LYS A 114 -4.58 -16.13 -11.86
CA LYS A 114 -5.90 -15.57 -12.15
C LYS A 114 -6.83 -15.83 -10.98
N LEU A 115 -7.76 -14.94 -10.72
CA LEU A 115 -8.78 -15.17 -9.70
C LEU A 115 -9.74 -16.27 -10.12
N THR A 116 -10.10 -17.14 -9.18
CA THR A 116 -11.23 -18.04 -9.29
C THR A 116 -12.54 -17.29 -8.99
N GLU A 117 -13.71 -17.93 -9.14
CA GLU A 117 -14.97 -17.31 -8.71
C GLU A 117 -14.94 -16.94 -7.22
N LYS A 118 -14.37 -17.81 -6.37
CA LYS A 118 -14.15 -17.53 -4.95
C LYS A 118 -13.25 -16.30 -4.72
N GLY A 119 -12.23 -16.12 -5.55
CA GLY A 119 -11.36 -14.92 -5.54
C GLY A 119 -12.11 -13.67 -6.00
N GLN A 120 -12.93 -13.79 -7.03
CA GLN A 120 -13.77 -12.68 -7.52
C GLN A 120 -14.79 -12.21 -6.48
N GLU A 121 -15.35 -13.10 -5.65
CA GLU A 121 -16.22 -12.71 -4.53
C GLU A 121 -15.48 -11.82 -3.52
N VAL A 122 -14.25 -12.19 -3.17
CA VAL A 122 -13.39 -11.39 -2.28
C VAL A 122 -13.09 -10.03 -2.89
N ARG A 123 -12.73 -9.99 -4.17
CA ARG A 123 -12.48 -8.74 -4.90
C ARG A 123 -13.70 -7.82 -4.86
N ARG A 124 -14.89 -8.35 -5.18
CA ARG A 124 -16.15 -7.58 -5.12
C ARG A 124 -16.46 -7.06 -3.72
N LEU A 125 -16.07 -7.77 -2.66
CA LEU A 125 -16.26 -7.32 -1.28
C LEU A 125 -15.37 -6.11 -0.97
N VAL A 126 -14.10 -6.15 -1.36
CA VAL A 126 -13.17 -5.01 -1.19
C VAL A 126 -13.61 -3.81 -2.04
N ASP A 127 -14.06 -4.04 -3.26
CA ASP A 127 -14.54 -3.01 -4.17
C ASP A 127 -15.74 -2.25 -3.56
N ARG A 128 -16.76 -2.97 -3.10
CA ARG A 128 -17.91 -2.38 -2.40
C ARG A 128 -17.51 -1.64 -1.12
N LEU A 129 -16.50 -2.10 -0.40
CA LEU A 129 -15.97 -1.37 0.74
C LEU A 129 -15.43 0.00 0.32
N TYR A 130 -14.62 0.04 -0.74
CA TYR A 130 -14.06 1.29 -1.24
C TYR A 130 -15.14 2.23 -1.79
N GLU A 131 -16.09 1.72 -2.58
CA GLU A 131 -17.22 2.51 -3.08
C GLU A 131 -18.00 3.21 -1.96
N ARG A 132 -18.31 2.48 -0.87
CA ARG A 132 -19.01 3.05 0.28
C ARG A 132 -18.24 4.14 1.01
N GLN A 133 -16.92 4.18 0.88
CA GLN A 133 -16.09 5.20 1.50
C GLN A 133 -16.05 6.51 0.74
N ILE A 134 -16.36 6.52 -0.56
CA ILE A 134 -16.23 7.70 -1.41
C ILE A 134 -17.09 8.86 -0.92
N VAL A 135 -18.35 8.62 -0.59
CA VAL A 135 -19.25 9.68 -0.13
C VAL A 135 -18.80 10.29 1.20
N PRO A 136 -18.53 9.51 2.27
CA PRO A 136 -18.00 10.07 3.51
C PRO A 136 -16.64 10.79 3.35
N ILE A 137 -15.76 10.28 2.50
CA ILE A 137 -14.48 10.93 2.22
C ILE A 137 -14.68 12.32 1.65
N ARG A 138 -15.59 12.47 0.68
CA ARG A 138 -15.88 13.76 0.08
C ARG A 138 -16.62 14.70 1.06
N GLU A 139 -17.67 14.20 1.72
CA GLU A 139 -18.58 15.05 2.50
C GLU A 139 -18.06 15.37 3.89
N VAL A 140 -17.37 14.43 4.55
CA VAL A 140 -16.89 14.59 5.92
C VAL A 140 -15.44 15.07 5.96
N LEU A 141 -14.57 14.55 5.08
CA LEU A 141 -13.15 14.92 5.06
C LEU A 141 -12.86 16.08 4.09
N GLY A 142 -13.82 16.50 3.25
CA GLY A 142 -13.64 17.54 2.25
C GLY A 142 -12.58 17.17 1.19
N MET A 143 -12.38 15.89 0.94
CA MET A 143 -11.42 15.41 -0.06
C MET A 143 -12.14 15.18 -1.38
N ASP A 144 -12.02 16.14 -2.27
CA ASP A 144 -12.49 16.08 -3.64
C ASP A 144 -11.45 15.48 -4.60
N GLU A 145 -11.79 15.45 -5.87
CA GLU A 145 -10.95 14.94 -6.94
C GLU A 145 -9.59 15.67 -7.02
N GLU A 146 -9.62 17.01 -6.86
CA GLU A 146 -8.40 17.82 -6.90
C GLU A 146 -7.49 17.57 -5.69
N ALA A 147 -8.07 17.37 -4.50
CA ALA A 147 -7.32 17.01 -3.30
C ALA A 147 -6.62 15.65 -3.46
N PHE A 148 -7.32 14.65 -4.02
CA PHE A 148 -6.73 13.36 -4.34
C PHE A 148 -5.66 13.45 -5.42
N ASP A 149 -5.84 14.26 -6.44
CA ASP A 149 -4.85 14.49 -7.49
C ASP A 149 -3.54 15.04 -6.92
N ARG A 150 -3.63 16.05 -6.05
CA ARG A 150 -2.45 16.61 -5.36
C ARG A 150 -1.74 15.58 -4.49
N LEU A 151 -2.52 14.84 -3.71
CA LEU A 151 -2.00 13.78 -2.84
C LEU A 151 -1.30 12.68 -3.65
N ASN A 152 -1.97 12.16 -4.68
CA ASN A 152 -1.45 11.09 -5.53
C ASN A 152 -0.16 11.51 -6.25
N LYS A 153 -0.08 12.75 -6.76
CA LYS A 153 1.14 13.29 -7.36
C LYS A 153 2.30 13.37 -6.37
N ALA A 154 2.02 13.73 -5.10
CA ALA A 154 3.05 13.80 -4.06
C ALA A 154 3.53 12.40 -3.67
N LEU A 155 2.61 11.45 -3.47
CA LEU A 155 2.93 10.06 -3.13
C LEU A 155 3.72 9.37 -4.25
N ALA A 156 3.32 9.55 -5.51
CA ALA A 156 4.03 8.96 -6.65
C ALA A 156 5.47 9.47 -6.80
N ARG A 157 5.72 10.76 -6.49
CA ARG A 157 7.08 11.30 -6.47
C ARG A 157 7.94 10.67 -5.36
N LEU A 158 7.35 10.47 -4.19
CA LEU A 158 8.03 9.87 -3.05
C LEU A 158 8.32 8.39 -3.30
N GLU A 159 7.37 7.65 -3.86
CA GLU A 159 7.52 6.26 -4.28
C GLU A 159 8.66 6.11 -5.30
N ARG A 160 8.68 6.96 -6.34
CA ARG A 160 9.75 6.96 -7.34
C ARG A 160 11.11 7.21 -6.70
N PHE A 161 11.21 8.22 -5.84
CA PHE A 161 12.46 8.52 -5.13
C PHE A 161 12.95 7.31 -4.32
N TRP A 162 12.08 6.64 -3.55
CA TRP A 162 12.47 5.45 -2.79
C TRP A 162 12.82 4.27 -3.70
N THR A 163 12.12 4.11 -4.81
CA THR A 163 12.45 3.09 -5.81
C THR A 163 13.85 3.29 -6.36
N ASP A 164 14.20 4.52 -6.72
CA ASP A 164 15.53 4.87 -7.24
C ASP A 164 16.63 4.64 -6.18
N GLN A 165 16.36 4.96 -4.90
CA GLN A 165 17.28 4.66 -3.79
C GLN A 165 17.58 3.15 -3.67
N VAL A 166 16.57 2.30 -3.87
CA VAL A 166 16.73 0.84 -3.79
C VAL A 166 17.45 0.30 -5.02
N LEU A 167 17.11 0.76 -6.22
CA LEU A 167 17.65 0.26 -7.48
C LEU A 167 19.09 0.70 -7.73
N TYR A 168 19.40 1.95 -7.43
CA TYR A 168 20.70 2.57 -7.75
C TYR A 168 21.61 2.75 -6.55
N ARG A 169 21.18 2.32 -5.33
CA ARG A 169 21.94 2.46 -4.08
C ARG A 169 22.46 3.89 -3.85
N LEU A 170 21.62 4.89 -4.18
CA LEU A 170 21.93 6.30 -4.02
C LEU A 170 21.94 6.70 -2.54
#